data_35604b53082a504655e475cad543ebcc
#
_entry.id   35604b53082a504655e475cad543ebcc
#
_cell.length_a   1.000
_cell.length_b   1.000
_cell.length_c   1.000
_cell.angle_alpha   90.00
_cell.angle_beta   90.00
_cell.angle_gamma   90.00
#
_symmetry.space_group_name_H-M   'P 1'
#
loop_
_entity.id
_entity.type
_entity.pdbx_description
1 polymer ?
#
loop_
_entity_poly.entity_id
_entity_poly.type
_entity_poly.pdbx_seq_one_letter_code
_entity_poly.pdbx_strand_id
1 'polypeptide(L)'
;MQLKKMISSSIAAVALVLSLASCSSGTNEYHTTYFNPLRPNGIEMFADQTIDSTRIVSTDNWSFQIQAADWLTATYKGQQSPFSETVKAGYLVQSDRITLTATPNTTGKERGALLSATSAFSKIGTTMTQVRQYPMLNITTPSCEISTENNQKQYIFRTYVDAAGKTSGSANPKVTFTVYADGATLRSNDEWITVMPKTLGKENVYTPNEKQEVNLAIAENKGTEKRTGTLTLTSNGISNTITIVQAAPTNDNK
;
A
#
# COMPACT_ATOMS: atom_id res chain seq x y z
N MET A 1 19.44 7.22 16.94
CA MET A 1 19.06 8.22 17.96
C MET A 1 17.64 8.68 17.66
N GLN A 2 16.73 8.28 18.54
CA GLN A 2 15.35 8.76 18.74
C GLN A 2 14.49 9.10 17.52
N LEU A 3 13.77 8.11 16.95
CA LEU A 3 12.55 8.31 16.21
C LEU A 3 11.36 8.00 17.12
N LYS A 4 11.02 8.92 17.99
CA LYS A 4 9.79 8.92 18.79
C LYS A 4 9.08 10.25 18.63
N LYS A 5 7.82 10.15 18.22
CA LYS A 5 6.74 11.15 18.16
C LYS A 5 6.48 11.73 16.78
N MET A 6 5.43 11.26 16.16
CA MET A 6 4.14 11.92 16.04
C MET A 6 3.25 11.07 15.14
N ILE A 7 2.51 10.16 15.73
CA ILE A 7 1.28 9.68 15.14
C ILE A 7 0.17 10.21 16.06
N SER A 8 -0.43 11.31 15.63
CA SER A 8 -1.63 11.85 16.26
C SER A 8 -2.84 11.05 15.82
N SER A 9 -3.33 10.31 16.76
CA SER A 9 -4.69 9.88 17.09
C SER A 9 -5.81 10.16 16.08
N SER A 10 -6.38 9.07 15.59
CA SER A 10 -7.83 8.93 15.43
C SER A 10 -8.24 7.61 16.07
N ILE A 11 -8.63 7.69 17.33
CA ILE A 11 -9.14 6.58 18.12
C ILE A 11 -10.58 6.37 17.67
N ALA A 12 -10.83 5.35 16.84
CA ALA A 12 -12.12 4.73 16.75
C ALA A 12 -12.09 3.52 17.69
N ALA A 13 -12.65 3.70 18.88
CA ALA A 13 -12.83 2.64 19.85
C ALA A 13 -13.79 1.60 19.28
N VAL A 14 -13.26 0.46 18.86
CA VAL A 14 -14.08 -0.74 18.66
C VAL A 14 -14.29 -1.34 20.04
N ALA A 15 -15.50 -1.14 20.57
CA ALA A 15 -15.94 -1.75 21.79
C ALA A 15 -15.91 -3.27 21.64
N LEU A 16 -15.05 -3.92 22.40
CA LEU A 16 -15.06 -5.37 22.59
C LEU A 16 -16.31 -5.72 23.41
N VAL A 17 -17.38 -6.12 22.74
CA VAL A 17 -18.55 -6.68 23.41
C VAL A 17 -18.19 -8.10 23.85
N LEU A 18 -17.72 -8.24 25.07
CA LEU A 18 -17.71 -9.49 25.79
C LEU A 18 -19.17 -9.84 26.16
N SER A 19 -19.85 -10.57 25.30
CA SER A 19 -21.12 -11.20 25.67
C SER A 19 -20.84 -12.32 26.65
N LEU A 20 -21.01 -12.05 27.94
CA LEU A 20 -21.11 -13.05 28.97
C LEU A 20 -22.47 -13.75 28.77
N ALA A 21 -22.48 -14.85 28.07
CA ALA A 21 -23.65 -15.70 27.99
C ALA A 21 -23.80 -16.49 29.31
N SER A 22 -24.96 -16.35 29.88
CA SER A 22 -25.47 -16.92 31.12
C SER A 22 -25.42 -18.47 31.13
N CYS A 23 -25.08 -19.01 32.28
CA CYS A 23 -25.04 -20.44 32.62
C CYS A 23 -26.33 -21.19 32.33
N SER A 24 -26.22 -22.27 31.56
CA SER A 24 -27.03 -23.47 31.72
C SER A 24 -26.08 -24.66 31.83
N SER A 25 -26.38 -25.62 32.71
CA SER A 25 -25.57 -26.78 33.09
C SER A 25 -25.27 -27.71 31.90
N GLY A 26 -24.33 -27.35 31.12
CA GLY A 26 -23.64 -28.10 30.07
C GLY A 26 -22.20 -27.64 30.11
N THR A 27 -21.25 -28.51 29.86
CA THR A 27 -19.84 -28.20 29.75
C THR A 27 -19.68 -26.92 28.92
N ASN A 28 -19.35 -25.80 29.59
CA ASN A 28 -19.07 -24.54 28.91
C ASN A 28 -17.74 -24.70 28.12
N GLU A 29 -17.83 -25.25 26.92
CA GLU A 29 -16.72 -25.27 26.00
C GLU A 29 -16.51 -23.83 25.52
N TYR A 30 -15.41 -23.26 25.96
CA TYR A 30 -14.98 -21.94 25.51
C TYR A 30 -14.34 -22.05 24.12
N HIS A 31 -15.02 -21.52 23.12
CA HIS A 31 -14.54 -21.49 21.75
C HIS A 31 -14.00 -20.12 21.38
N THR A 32 -12.82 -20.08 20.76
CA THR A 32 -12.21 -18.84 20.26
C THR A 32 -11.28 -19.10 19.08
N THR A 33 -11.22 -18.16 18.16
CA THR A 33 -10.21 -18.11 17.09
C THR A 33 -9.98 -16.64 16.74
N TYR A 34 -8.75 -16.15 16.90
CA TYR A 34 -8.42 -14.76 16.58
C TYR A 34 -6.93 -14.59 16.23
N PHE A 35 -6.60 -13.46 15.59
CA PHE A 35 -5.22 -13.04 15.36
C PHE A 35 -4.63 -12.35 16.58
N ASN A 36 -3.37 -12.69 16.92
CA ASN A 36 -2.64 -12.11 18.05
C ASN A 36 -1.22 -11.65 17.61
N PRO A 37 -0.76 -10.45 17.93
CA PRO A 37 -1.49 -9.42 18.65
C PRO A 37 -2.64 -8.83 17.82
N LEU A 38 -3.72 -8.44 18.49
CA LEU A 38 -4.77 -7.63 17.90
C LEU A 38 -4.18 -6.26 17.58
N ARG A 39 -4.00 -5.97 16.31
CA ARG A 39 -3.49 -4.67 15.84
C ARG A 39 -4.66 -3.88 15.24
N PRO A 40 -5.07 -2.75 15.82
CA PRO A 40 -6.24 -2.00 15.36
C PRO A 40 -6.17 -1.59 13.87
N ASN A 41 -4.95 -1.33 13.39
CA ASN A 41 -4.69 -0.94 12.00
C ASN A 41 -4.23 -2.13 11.13
N GLY A 42 -4.25 -3.35 11.66
CA GLY A 42 -3.68 -4.51 11.00
C GLY A 42 -2.16 -4.59 11.13
N ILE A 43 -1.54 -5.37 10.27
CA ILE A 43 -0.09 -5.55 10.18
C ILE A 43 0.45 -4.53 9.18
N GLU A 44 1.37 -3.68 9.63
CA GLU A 44 1.99 -2.65 8.81
C GLU A 44 3.45 -3.04 8.53
N MET A 45 3.81 -3.07 7.25
CA MET A 45 5.16 -3.40 6.77
C MET A 45 5.71 -2.20 5.98
N PHE A 46 7.00 -1.93 6.12
CA PHE A 46 7.67 -0.96 5.27
C PHE A 46 8.02 -1.56 3.90
N ALA A 47 8.36 -0.71 2.95
CA ALA A 47 8.60 -1.12 1.55
C ALA A 47 9.68 -2.20 1.39
N ASP A 48 10.72 -2.17 2.19
CA ASP A 48 11.86 -3.09 2.22
C ASP A 48 11.72 -4.20 3.26
N GLN A 49 10.69 -4.15 4.10
CA GLN A 49 10.41 -5.20 5.07
C GLN A 49 9.81 -6.40 4.34
N THR A 50 10.60 -7.46 4.27
CA THR A 50 10.24 -8.71 3.56
C THR A 50 9.71 -9.79 4.48
N ILE A 51 9.83 -9.65 5.79
CA ILE A 51 9.41 -10.65 6.77
C ILE A 51 8.67 -9.97 7.93
N ASP A 52 7.53 -10.55 8.30
CA ASP A 52 6.80 -10.27 9.55
C ASP A 52 6.17 -11.57 10.05
N SER A 53 5.42 -11.50 11.13
CA SER A 53 4.67 -12.65 11.63
C SER A 53 3.42 -12.23 12.39
N THR A 54 2.45 -13.12 12.40
CA THR A 54 1.28 -13.06 13.27
C THR A 54 1.09 -14.40 13.96
N ARG A 55 0.12 -14.48 14.85
CA ARG A 55 -0.29 -15.73 15.49
C ARG A 55 -1.77 -15.91 15.32
N ILE A 56 -2.20 -17.15 15.18
CA ILE A 56 -3.58 -17.55 15.39
C ILE A 56 -3.66 -18.20 16.76
N VAL A 57 -4.58 -17.70 17.57
CA VAL A 57 -4.94 -18.27 18.88
C VAL A 57 -6.29 -18.94 18.70
N SER A 58 -6.35 -20.25 18.93
CA SER A 58 -7.57 -21.01 18.72
C SER A 58 -7.71 -22.14 19.72
N THR A 59 -8.94 -22.42 20.09
CA THR A 59 -9.36 -23.65 20.82
C THR A 59 -9.86 -24.72 19.87
N ASP A 60 -10.07 -24.39 18.61
CA ASP A 60 -10.70 -25.23 17.59
C ASP A 60 -9.76 -25.47 16.41
N ASN A 61 -10.07 -26.48 15.63
CA ASN A 61 -9.46 -26.64 14.32
C ASN A 61 -9.71 -25.40 13.48
N TRP A 62 -8.73 -24.97 12.70
CA TRP A 62 -8.85 -23.77 11.91
C TRP A 62 -8.15 -23.91 10.55
N SER A 63 -8.58 -23.10 9.61
CA SER A 63 -7.96 -22.95 8.30
C SER A 63 -7.53 -21.51 8.08
N PHE A 64 -6.51 -21.31 7.28
CA PHE A 64 -5.93 -20.01 6.98
C PHE A 64 -5.78 -19.80 5.48
N GLN A 65 -6.03 -18.57 5.03
CA GLN A 65 -5.76 -18.15 3.66
C GLN A 65 -5.43 -16.66 3.56
N ILE A 66 -4.71 -16.29 2.50
CA ILE A 66 -4.48 -14.91 2.09
C ILE A 66 -5.41 -14.60 0.92
N GLN A 67 -6.03 -13.42 0.95
CA GLN A 67 -6.87 -12.92 -0.14
C GLN A 67 -6.22 -11.69 -0.78
N ALA A 68 -6.37 -11.58 -2.10
CA ALA A 68 -6.00 -10.42 -2.91
C ALA A 68 -4.52 -9.99 -2.84
N ALA A 69 -3.58 -10.95 -2.76
CA ALA A 69 -2.15 -10.61 -2.72
C ALA A 69 -1.30 -11.62 -3.49
N ASP A 70 -0.62 -11.14 -4.49
CA ASP A 70 0.44 -11.84 -5.23
C ASP A 70 1.86 -11.55 -4.68
N TRP A 71 1.96 -10.56 -3.82
CA TRP A 71 3.19 -10.05 -3.22
C TRP A 71 3.45 -10.58 -1.80
N LEU A 72 2.48 -11.21 -1.18
CA LEU A 72 2.52 -11.71 0.20
C LEU A 72 2.28 -13.22 0.22
N THR A 73 3.13 -13.94 0.91
CA THR A 73 2.96 -15.36 1.21
C THR A 73 2.95 -15.59 2.71
N ALA A 74 2.28 -16.65 3.16
CA ALA A 74 2.30 -17.06 4.55
C ALA A 74 2.76 -18.51 4.66
N THR A 75 3.58 -18.78 5.65
CA THR A 75 4.12 -20.13 5.93
C THR A 75 3.82 -20.54 7.36
N TYR A 76 3.39 -21.77 7.52
CA TYR A 76 3.14 -22.41 8.80
C TYR A 76 3.61 -23.85 8.76
N LYS A 77 4.49 -24.24 9.69
CA LYS A 77 5.07 -25.60 9.76
C LYS A 77 5.63 -26.10 8.41
N GLY A 78 6.22 -25.20 7.61
CA GLY A 78 6.76 -25.49 6.28
C GLY A 78 5.75 -25.55 5.14
N GLN A 79 4.45 -25.38 5.41
CA GLN A 79 3.39 -25.32 4.40
C GLN A 79 3.11 -23.86 4.02
N GLN A 80 2.88 -23.60 2.74
CA GLN A 80 2.40 -22.29 2.26
C GLN A 80 0.88 -22.24 2.29
N SER A 81 0.34 -21.03 2.48
CA SER A 81 -1.09 -20.75 2.41
C SER A 81 -1.70 -21.16 1.06
N PRO A 82 -2.90 -21.79 1.02
CA PRO A 82 -3.77 -22.08 2.18
C PRO A 82 -3.31 -23.32 2.98
N PHE A 83 -3.53 -23.30 4.29
CA PHE A 83 -3.26 -24.45 5.17
C PHE A 83 -4.32 -24.58 6.27
N SER A 84 -4.33 -25.71 6.95
CA SER A 84 -5.21 -25.98 8.08
C SER A 84 -4.44 -26.59 9.24
N GLU A 85 -4.96 -26.39 10.44
CA GLU A 85 -4.40 -26.98 11.66
C GLU A 85 -5.49 -27.69 12.47
N THR A 86 -5.10 -28.82 13.05
CA THR A 86 -5.94 -29.57 13.97
C THR A 86 -5.45 -29.32 15.38
N VAL A 87 -6.31 -28.67 16.18
CA VAL A 87 -6.04 -28.41 17.60
C VAL A 87 -6.24 -29.70 18.37
N LYS A 88 -5.26 -30.09 19.18
CA LYS A 88 -5.35 -31.30 19.97
C LYS A 88 -6.42 -31.14 21.04
N ALA A 89 -7.37 -32.07 21.10
CA ALA A 89 -8.39 -32.12 22.13
C ALA A 89 -7.78 -32.08 23.55
N GLY A 90 -8.36 -31.29 24.42
CA GLY A 90 -7.92 -31.13 25.81
C GLY A 90 -6.95 -29.97 26.07
N TYR A 91 -6.56 -29.20 25.08
CA TYR A 91 -5.81 -27.96 25.25
C TYR A 91 -6.78 -26.78 25.31
N LEU A 92 -6.64 -25.95 26.34
CA LEU A 92 -7.50 -24.78 26.54
C LEU A 92 -7.32 -23.74 25.44
N VAL A 93 -6.09 -23.51 24.98
CA VAL A 93 -5.77 -22.55 23.94
C VAL A 93 -4.46 -22.93 23.25
N GLN A 94 -4.46 -23.01 21.92
CA GLN A 94 -3.26 -23.16 21.11
C GLN A 94 -2.91 -21.84 20.44
N SER A 95 -1.63 -21.49 20.41
CA SER A 95 -1.12 -20.27 19.76
C SER A 95 -0.07 -20.61 18.73
N ASP A 96 -0.43 -20.47 17.46
CA ASP A 96 0.38 -20.84 16.32
C ASP A 96 0.94 -19.63 15.60
N ARG A 97 2.26 -19.62 15.42
CA ARG A 97 2.95 -18.55 14.70
C ARG A 97 2.93 -18.80 13.21
N ILE A 98 2.51 -17.79 12.47
CA ILE A 98 2.52 -17.75 11.02
C ILE A 98 3.56 -16.73 10.58
N THR A 99 4.48 -17.13 9.72
CA THR A 99 5.47 -16.26 9.11
C THR A 99 4.89 -15.68 7.83
N LEU A 100 4.97 -14.37 7.69
CA LEU A 100 4.59 -13.63 6.50
C LEU A 100 5.85 -13.24 5.74
N THR A 101 5.88 -13.51 4.43
CA THR A 101 6.97 -13.12 3.56
C THR A 101 6.42 -12.26 2.43
N ALA A 102 6.95 -11.05 2.29
CA ALA A 102 6.53 -10.09 1.29
C ALA A 102 7.67 -9.78 0.30
N THR A 103 7.34 -9.50 -0.95
CA THR A 103 8.29 -8.88 -1.87
C THR A 103 8.44 -7.39 -1.53
N PRO A 104 9.58 -6.73 -1.82
CA PRO A 104 9.70 -5.28 -1.68
C PRO A 104 8.64 -4.53 -2.47
N ASN A 105 8.10 -3.45 -1.89
CA ASN A 105 7.09 -2.63 -2.56
C ASN A 105 7.74 -1.50 -3.37
N THR A 106 7.95 -1.75 -4.65
CA THR A 106 8.52 -0.79 -5.61
C THR A 106 7.46 -0.05 -6.44
N THR A 107 6.17 -0.21 -6.12
CA THR A 107 5.07 0.22 -7.00
C THR A 107 4.75 1.71 -6.94
N GLY A 108 5.28 2.45 -5.97
CA GLY A 108 4.88 3.84 -5.72
C GLY A 108 3.51 4.00 -5.05
N LYS A 109 2.86 2.90 -4.66
CA LYS A 109 1.54 2.84 -4.03
C LYS A 109 1.56 1.92 -2.82
N GLU A 110 0.78 2.28 -1.78
CA GLU A 110 0.44 1.35 -0.71
C GLU A 110 -0.33 0.16 -1.31
N ARG A 111 -0.03 -1.03 -0.82
CA ARG A 111 -0.73 -2.25 -1.20
C ARG A 111 -1.22 -3.00 0.03
N GLY A 112 -2.34 -3.69 -0.12
CA GLY A 112 -3.00 -4.39 0.95
C GLY A 112 -3.28 -5.84 0.63
N ALA A 113 -3.36 -6.65 1.68
CA ALA A 113 -3.81 -8.02 1.67
C ALA A 113 -4.73 -8.27 2.86
N LEU A 114 -5.56 -9.28 2.77
CA LEU A 114 -6.43 -9.71 3.85
C LEU A 114 -6.04 -11.12 4.26
N LEU A 115 -5.70 -11.30 5.53
CA LEU A 115 -5.52 -12.61 6.15
C LEU A 115 -6.84 -13.05 6.74
N SER A 116 -7.23 -14.29 6.53
CA SER A 116 -8.41 -14.86 7.15
C SER A 116 -8.10 -16.19 7.81
N ALA A 117 -8.61 -16.37 9.02
CA ALA A 117 -8.60 -17.62 9.76
C ALA A 117 -10.03 -18.04 10.08
N THR A 118 -10.42 -19.23 9.64
CA THR A 118 -11.76 -19.76 9.82
C THR A 118 -11.73 -20.89 10.83
N SER A 119 -12.51 -20.75 11.90
CA SER A 119 -12.71 -21.78 12.90
C SER A 119 -13.59 -22.90 12.33
N ALA A 120 -13.27 -24.15 12.67
CA ALA A 120 -14.16 -25.27 12.42
C ALA A 120 -15.46 -25.21 13.25
N PHE A 121 -15.44 -24.46 14.36
CA PHE A 121 -16.63 -24.21 15.13
C PHE A 121 -17.44 -23.08 14.49
N SER A 122 -18.57 -23.43 13.89
CA SER A 122 -19.36 -22.55 13.02
C SER A 122 -19.84 -21.25 13.68
N LYS A 123 -20.05 -21.25 15.01
CA LYS A 123 -20.48 -20.06 15.75
C LYS A 123 -19.39 -19.00 15.92
N ILE A 124 -18.09 -19.38 15.81
CA ILE A 124 -16.98 -18.44 15.81
C ILE A 124 -16.77 -17.85 14.41
N GLY A 125 -16.90 -18.69 13.37
CA GLY A 125 -16.79 -18.25 11.99
C GLY A 125 -15.37 -17.86 11.59
N THR A 126 -15.26 -16.78 10.81
CA THR A 126 -14.00 -16.30 10.24
C THR A 126 -13.56 -15.00 10.91
N THR A 127 -12.33 -14.98 11.40
CA THR A 127 -11.64 -13.76 11.84
C THR A 127 -10.72 -13.27 10.73
N MET A 128 -10.56 -11.96 10.62
CA MET A 128 -9.75 -11.34 9.56
C MET A 128 -8.82 -10.29 10.14
N THR A 129 -7.66 -10.11 9.51
CA THR A 129 -6.75 -8.99 9.76
C THR A 129 -6.16 -8.49 8.46
N GLN A 130 -5.98 -7.17 8.35
CA GLN A 130 -5.40 -6.53 7.19
C GLN A 130 -3.88 -6.52 7.30
N VAL A 131 -3.19 -6.74 6.18
CA VAL A 131 -1.77 -6.44 6.01
C VAL A 131 -1.64 -5.29 5.06
N ARG A 132 -0.88 -4.26 5.43
CA ARG A 132 -0.53 -3.13 4.57
C ARG A 132 0.97 -3.11 4.38
N GLN A 133 1.41 -2.85 3.16
CA GLN A 133 2.81 -2.54 2.91
C GLN A 133 2.93 -1.17 2.28
N TYR A 134 3.61 -0.28 3.00
CA TYR A 134 3.88 1.07 2.53
C TYR A 134 4.93 1.03 1.42
N PRO A 135 4.81 1.86 0.38
CA PRO A 135 5.87 2.04 -0.60
C PRO A 135 6.96 2.95 -0.03
N MET A 136 8.16 2.88 -0.58
CA MET A 136 9.21 3.86 -0.29
C MET A 136 8.78 5.27 -0.72
N LEU A 137 8.08 5.34 -1.85
CA LEU A 137 7.49 6.52 -2.45
C LEU A 137 6.00 6.27 -2.67
N ASN A 138 5.14 7.13 -2.14
CA ASN A 138 3.70 7.07 -2.36
C ASN A 138 3.24 8.24 -3.23
N ILE A 139 2.99 7.98 -4.51
CA ILE A 139 2.54 8.97 -5.48
C ILE A 139 1.02 9.06 -5.42
N THR A 140 0.49 10.25 -5.15
CA THR A 140 -0.96 10.50 -5.07
C THR A 140 -1.51 11.33 -6.23
N THR A 141 -0.63 12.09 -6.90
CA THR A 141 -0.93 12.81 -8.15
C THR A 141 0.25 12.66 -9.10
N PRO A 142 0.06 12.21 -10.33
CA PRO A 142 -1.19 11.73 -10.90
C PRO A 142 -1.73 10.49 -10.21
N SER A 143 -3.04 10.24 -10.35
CA SER A 143 -3.65 9.00 -9.84
C SER A 143 -3.07 7.79 -10.56
N CYS A 144 -2.93 6.70 -9.80
CA CYS A 144 -2.42 5.46 -10.34
C CYS A 144 -3.47 4.77 -11.23
N GLU A 145 -3.12 4.49 -12.46
CA GLU A 145 -3.83 3.55 -13.31
C GLU A 145 -3.26 2.15 -13.08
N ILE A 146 -4.12 1.16 -12.93
CA ILE A 146 -3.70 -0.24 -12.80
C ILE A 146 -4.03 -0.94 -14.12
N SER A 147 -2.99 -1.43 -14.78
CA SER A 147 -3.11 -2.31 -15.95
C SER A 147 -2.70 -3.72 -15.55
N THR A 148 -3.27 -4.73 -16.23
CA THR A 148 -2.85 -6.12 -16.06
C THR A 148 -2.32 -6.62 -17.40
N GLU A 149 -1.05 -6.94 -17.45
CA GLU A 149 -0.39 -7.48 -18.62
C GLU A 149 0.34 -8.77 -18.20
N ASN A 150 0.15 -9.85 -18.95
CA ASN A 150 0.75 -11.17 -18.66
C ASN A 150 0.50 -11.64 -17.21
N ASN A 151 -0.72 -11.42 -16.67
CA ASN A 151 -1.11 -11.70 -15.30
C ASN A 151 -0.32 -10.91 -14.22
N GLN A 152 0.42 -9.87 -14.61
CA GLN A 152 1.12 -8.98 -13.70
C GLN A 152 0.44 -7.61 -13.67
N LYS A 153 0.24 -7.09 -12.46
CA LYS A 153 -0.28 -5.73 -12.27
C LYS A 153 0.83 -4.72 -12.54
N GLN A 154 0.54 -3.78 -13.45
CA GLN A 154 1.39 -2.63 -13.71
C GLN A 154 0.76 -1.38 -13.12
N TYR A 155 1.55 -0.61 -12.40
CA TYR A 155 1.14 0.65 -11.78
C TYR A 155 1.64 1.79 -12.64
N ILE A 156 0.71 2.50 -13.28
CA ILE A 156 1.00 3.54 -14.27
C ILE A 156 0.58 4.89 -13.69
N PHE A 157 1.54 5.81 -13.62
CA PHE A 157 1.30 7.20 -13.22
C PHE A 157 1.35 8.08 -14.49
N ARG A 158 0.20 8.65 -14.86
CA ARG A 158 0.08 9.41 -16.10
C ARG A 158 -0.73 10.68 -15.92
N THR A 159 -0.25 11.77 -16.50
CA THR A 159 -0.94 13.06 -16.58
C THR A 159 -1.11 13.48 -18.03
N TYR A 160 -2.30 13.97 -18.35
CA TYR A 160 -2.63 14.53 -19.65
C TYR A 160 -2.66 16.06 -19.56
N VAL A 161 -2.03 16.73 -20.52
CA VAL A 161 -2.02 18.18 -20.66
C VAL A 161 -2.39 18.59 -22.09
N ASP A 162 -2.92 19.80 -22.24
CA ASP A 162 -3.21 20.39 -23.54
C ASP A 162 -1.91 20.82 -24.27
N ALA A 163 -2.03 21.37 -25.46
CA ALA A 163 -0.89 21.84 -26.25
C ALA A 163 -0.10 22.95 -25.54
N ALA A 164 -0.77 23.79 -24.75
CA ALA A 164 -0.12 24.84 -23.93
C ALA A 164 0.53 24.29 -22.66
N GLY A 165 0.48 22.98 -22.41
CA GLY A 165 1.05 22.33 -21.24
C GLY A 165 0.23 22.49 -19.97
N LYS A 166 -1.09 22.71 -20.10
CA LYS A 166 -2.01 22.91 -18.97
C LYS A 166 -2.90 21.70 -18.78
N THR A 167 -3.28 21.45 -17.54
CA THR A 167 -4.34 20.50 -17.20
C THR A 167 -5.72 21.15 -17.36
N SER A 168 -6.78 20.38 -17.18
CA SER A 168 -8.16 20.90 -17.15
C SER A 168 -8.26 22.11 -16.22
N GLY A 169 -8.91 23.19 -16.73
CA GLY A 169 -9.00 24.46 -15.99
C GLY A 169 -7.78 25.37 -16.10
N SER A 170 -6.90 25.16 -17.07
CA SER A 170 -5.70 25.98 -17.35
C SER A 170 -4.65 25.99 -16.21
N ALA A 171 -4.70 25.00 -15.33
CA ALA A 171 -3.74 24.87 -14.24
C ALA A 171 -2.41 24.24 -14.71
N ASN A 172 -1.33 24.57 -14.02
CA ASN A 172 -0.08 23.84 -14.19
C ASN A 172 -0.24 22.41 -13.66
N PRO A 173 0.28 21.41 -14.39
CA PRO A 173 0.31 20.05 -13.85
C PRO A 173 1.20 19.98 -12.61
N LYS A 174 0.87 19.06 -11.72
CA LYS A 174 1.62 18.85 -10.48
C LYS A 174 1.85 17.38 -10.20
N VAL A 175 2.91 17.09 -9.45
CA VAL A 175 3.18 15.79 -8.86
C VAL A 175 3.05 15.91 -7.35
N THR A 176 2.24 15.04 -6.76
CA THR A 176 2.07 14.99 -5.30
C THR A 176 2.49 13.62 -4.81
N PHE A 177 3.37 13.57 -3.82
CA PHE A 177 3.89 12.31 -3.27
C PHE A 177 4.31 12.47 -1.81
N THR A 178 4.46 11.33 -1.13
CA THR A 178 5.08 11.24 0.20
C THR A 178 6.27 10.28 0.11
N VAL A 179 7.36 10.63 0.77
CA VAL A 179 8.58 9.83 0.86
C VAL A 179 8.64 9.20 2.24
N TYR A 180 8.90 7.90 2.32
CA TYR A 180 9.03 7.18 3.59
C TYR A 180 10.48 6.78 3.92
N ALA A 181 11.46 7.26 3.13
CA ALA A 181 12.89 7.04 3.31
C ALA A 181 13.64 8.38 3.30
N ASP A 182 14.95 8.34 3.55
CA ASP A 182 15.81 9.52 3.54
C ASP A 182 15.94 10.12 2.13
N GLY A 183 15.20 11.19 1.93
CA GLY A 183 15.26 11.99 0.72
C GLY A 183 14.63 11.34 -0.51
N ALA A 184 14.27 12.18 -1.46
CA ALA A 184 13.89 11.78 -2.80
C ALA A 184 14.37 12.83 -3.81
N THR A 185 14.46 12.43 -5.06
CA THR A 185 14.71 13.34 -6.18
C THR A 185 13.66 13.16 -7.24
N LEU A 186 13.14 14.27 -7.78
CA LEU A 186 12.24 14.28 -8.94
C LEU A 186 12.97 14.98 -10.09
N ARG A 187 13.18 14.26 -11.18
CA ARG A 187 13.90 14.77 -12.37
C ARG A 187 13.05 14.61 -13.62
N SER A 188 13.14 15.57 -14.51
CA SER A 188 12.63 15.41 -15.88
C SER A 188 13.67 14.67 -16.73
N ASN A 189 13.17 13.78 -17.59
CA ASN A 189 13.98 13.11 -18.61
C ASN A 189 13.87 13.83 -19.98
N ASP A 190 13.02 14.87 -20.06
CA ASP A 190 12.69 15.59 -21.28
C ASP A 190 12.86 17.10 -21.08
N GLU A 191 13.53 17.79 -21.99
CA GLU A 191 13.88 19.22 -21.90
C GLU A 191 12.63 20.13 -21.88
N TRP A 192 11.52 19.69 -22.45
CA TRP A 192 10.29 20.47 -22.50
C TRP A 192 9.44 20.37 -21.21
N ILE A 193 9.89 19.57 -20.24
CA ILE A 193 9.29 19.44 -18.92
C ILE A 193 10.27 20.00 -17.89
N THR A 194 9.86 21.03 -17.17
CA THR A 194 10.66 21.62 -16.09
C THR A 194 10.01 21.32 -14.75
N VAL A 195 10.77 20.71 -13.85
CA VAL A 195 10.38 20.53 -12.44
C VAL A 195 10.63 21.84 -11.73
N MET A 196 9.56 22.46 -11.21
CA MET A 196 9.66 23.73 -10.50
C MET A 196 10.30 23.48 -9.12
N PRO A 197 11.46 24.09 -8.81
CA PRO A 197 12.11 23.86 -7.53
C PRO A 197 11.27 24.40 -6.38
N LYS A 198 11.22 23.66 -5.29
CA LYS A 198 10.58 24.08 -4.04
C LYS A 198 11.28 25.32 -3.45
N THR A 199 12.58 25.48 -3.73
CA THR A 199 13.40 26.63 -3.29
C THR A 199 14.48 26.91 -4.35
N LEU A 200 14.61 28.15 -4.77
CA LEU A 200 15.64 28.58 -5.72
C LEU A 200 17.04 28.13 -5.25
N GLY A 201 17.76 27.40 -6.12
CA GLY A 201 19.17 27.05 -5.95
C GLY A 201 19.46 25.78 -5.17
N LYS A 202 18.47 24.98 -4.77
CA LYS A 202 18.68 23.64 -4.19
C LYS A 202 18.14 22.56 -5.14
N GLU A 203 18.88 21.46 -5.24
CA GLU A 203 18.34 20.23 -5.86
C GLU A 203 16.98 19.90 -5.23
N ASN A 204 16.09 19.28 -6.02
CA ASN A 204 14.76 18.86 -5.58
C ASN A 204 14.86 17.71 -4.58
N VAL A 205 15.41 17.97 -3.40
CA VAL A 205 15.51 17.05 -2.28
C VAL A 205 14.29 17.26 -1.38
N TYR A 206 13.56 16.20 -1.13
CA TYR A 206 12.30 16.24 -0.41
C TYR A 206 12.42 15.58 0.96
N THR A 207 11.75 16.17 1.96
CA THR A 207 11.81 15.72 3.36
C THR A 207 11.01 14.44 3.56
N PRO A 208 11.55 13.44 4.29
CA PRO A 208 10.84 12.22 4.61
C PRO A 208 9.57 12.47 5.43
N ASN A 209 8.55 11.62 5.23
CA ASN A 209 7.28 11.60 5.92
C ASN A 209 6.41 12.86 5.76
N GLU A 210 6.78 13.75 4.82
CA GLU A 210 5.99 14.91 4.46
C GLU A 210 5.36 14.76 3.08
N LYS A 211 4.12 15.23 2.95
CA LYS A 211 3.48 15.35 1.64
C LYS A 211 4.14 16.45 0.85
N GLN A 212 4.66 16.12 -0.31
CA GLN A 212 5.28 17.05 -1.24
C GLN A 212 4.32 17.35 -2.39
N GLU A 213 4.24 18.62 -2.78
CA GLU A 213 3.51 19.06 -3.97
C GLU A 213 4.47 19.85 -4.85
N VAL A 214 4.71 19.35 -6.06
CA VAL A 214 5.68 19.90 -7.00
C VAL A 214 4.97 20.31 -8.27
N ASN A 215 5.03 21.60 -8.64
CA ASN A 215 4.48 22.09 -9.88
C ASN A 215 5.44 21.81 -11.03
N LEU A 216 4.88 21.55 -12.20
CA LEU A 216 5.60 21.35 -13.43
C LEU A 216 5.33 22.53 -14.38
N ALA A 217 6.36 23.01 -15.05
CA ALA A 217 6.23 23.88 -16.20
C ALA A 217 6.45 23.04 -17.47
N ILE A 218 5.45 23.02 -18.34
CA ILE A 218 5.46 22.27 -19.58
C ILE A 218 5.53 23.26 -20.74
N ALA A 219 6.56 23.17 -21.57
CA ALA A 219 6.66 24.02 -22.75
C ALA A 219 5.55 23.70 -23.75
N GLU A 220 5.08 24.73 -24.46
CA GLU A 220 4.08 24.59 -25.51
C GLU A 220 4.48 23.55 -26.56
N ASN A 221 3.58 22.68 -26.94
CA ASN A 221 3.77 21.80 -28.07
C ASN A 221 3.40 22.52 -29.37
N LYS A 222 4.40 22.90 -30.14
CA LYS A 222 4.26 23.55 -31.45
C LYS A 222 4.26 22.54 -32.61
N GLY A 223 4.42 21.26 -32.33
CA GLY A 223 4.37 20.19 -33.33
C GLY A 223 2.95 19.84 -33.73
N THR A 224 2.83 19.06 -34.78
CA THR A 224 1.52 18.61 -35.31
C THR A 224 0.99 17.36 -34.61
N GLU A 225 1.79 16.73 -33.77
CA GLU A 225 1.44 15.47 -33.11
C GLU A 225 1.54 15.60 -31.59
N LYS A 226 0.78 14.75 -30.89
CA LYS A 226 0.93 14.57 -29.45
C LYS A 226 2.34 14.09 -29.12
N ARG A 227 2.87 14.52 -27.99
CA ARG A 227 4.18 14.04 -27.50
C ARG A 227 4.07 13.48 -26.09
N THR A 228 4.98 12.59 -25.76
CA THR A 228 5.06 11.95 -24.46
C THR A 228 6.44 12.19 -23.87
N GLY A 229 6.48 12.58 -22.61
CA GLY A 229 7.70 12.71 -21.84
C GLY A 229 7.57 12.09 -20.47
N THR A 230 8.66 11.97 -19.75
CA THR A 230 8.70 11.25 -18.48
C THR A 230 9.43 12.04 -17.39
N LEU A 231 9.00 11.81 -16.17
CA LEU A 231 9.69 12.20 -14.95
C LEU A 231 10.09 10.94 -14.21
N THR A 232 11.23 10.99 -13.55
CA THR A 232 11.68 9.93 -12.65
C THR A 232 11.71 10.46 -11.22
N LEU A 233 10.95 9.82 -10.34
CA LEU A 233 10.96 10.04 -8.90
C LEU A 233 11.73 8.89 -8.25
N THR A 234 12.82 9.20 -7.56
CA THR A 234 13.72 8.20 -6.97
C THR A 234 13.90 8.45 -5.49
N SER A 235 13.85 7.39 -4.68
CA SER A 235 14.24 7.38 -3.27
C SER A 235 14.88 6.04 -2.92
N ASN A 236 16.02 6.10 -2.24
CA ASN A 236 16.75 4.93 -1.74
C ASN A 236 16.88 3.79 -2.78
N GLY A 237 17.26 4.13 -4.02
CA GLY A 237 17.43 3.16 -5.10
C GLY A 237 16.14 2.67 -5.78
N ILE A 238 14.97 3.03 -5.26
CA ILE A 238 13.67 2.72 -5.88
C ILE A 238 13.23 3.91 -6.73
N SER A 239 12.88 3.65 -7.98
CA SER A 239 12.42 4.66 -8.92
C SER A 239 11.03 4.36 -9.46
N ASN A 240 10.22 5.41 -9.58
CA ASN A 240 8.93 5.37 -10.26
C ASN A 240 8.92 6.37 -11.41
N THR A 241 8.36 5.95 -12.53
CA THR A 241 8.20 6.80 -13.71
C THR A 241 6.81 7.43 -13.75
N ILE A 242 6.77 8.74 -14.00
CA ILE A 242 5.53 9.49 -14.22
C ILE A 242 5.53 9.96 -15.67
N THR A 243 4.50 9.61 -16.42
CA THR A 243 4.35 9.93 -17.83
C THR A 243 3.50 11.18 -18.01
N ILE A 244 3.99 12.13 -18.80
CA ILE A 244 3.25 13.30 -19.25
C ILE A 244 2.89 13.11 -20.71
N VAL A 245 1.61 13.16 -21.03
CA VAL A 245 1.09 13.09 -22.41
C VAL A 245 0.56 14.47 -22.78
N GLN A 246 1.23 15.14 -23.72
CA GLN A 246 0.84 16.47 -24.19
C GLN A 246 0.16 16.38 -25.54
N ALA A 247 -1.01 16.99 -25.64
CA ALA A 247 -1.77 17.07 -26.88
C ALA A 247 -1.03 17.87 -27.97
N ALA A 248 -1.36 17.62 -29.22
CA ALA A 248 -1.04 18.53 -30.32
C ALA A 248 -1.95 19.78 -30.25
N PRO A 249 -1.53 20.92 -30.85
CA PRO A 249 -2.43 22.04 -31.07
C PRO A 249 -3.68 21.59 -31.85
N THR A 250 -4.85 22.03 -31.42
CA THR A 250 -6.04 21.92 -32.24
C THR A 250 -5.89 22.87 -33.42
N ASN A 251 -5.85 22.32 -34.62
CA ASN A 251 -5.97 23.15 -35.81
C ASN A 251 -7.46 23.56 -35.89
N ASP A 252 -7.83 24.65 -35.22
CA ASP A 252 -9.08 25.35 -35.55
C ASP A 252 -8.91 25.99 -36.94
N ASN A 253 -8.99 25.15 -37.97
CA ASN A 253 -9.20 25.66 -39.30
C ASN A 253 -10.60 26.26 -39.32
N LYS A 254 -10.63 27.60 -39.26
CA LYS A 254 -11.79 28.39 -39.65
C LYS A 254 -12.20 28.13 -41.11
#